data_d6a756f40113ba5a20e1285b1678fe5a
#
_entry.id   d6a756f40113ba5a20e1285b1678fe5a
#
_cell.length_a   1.000
_cell.length_b   1.000
_cell.length_c   1.000
_cell.angle_alpha   90.00
_cell.angle_beta   90.00
_cell.angle_gamma   90.00
#
_symmetry.space_group_name_H-M   'P 1'
#
loop_
_entity.id
_entity.type
_entity.pdbx_description
1 polymer ?
#
loop_
_entity_poly.entity_id
_entity_poly.type
_entity_poly.pdbx_seq_one_letter_code
_entity_poly.pdbx_strand_id
1 'polypeptide(L)'
;MRTSSKSLRLAVFGLFFALTAGVAQADLRVFATVPEWGALAREIGGDKVTVYNATHALQDPHRIEAKPSLLAQARRADLVVATGAELEVGWLPLVLRDSGNAGIQSGKPGYFEAA
;
A
#
# COMPACT_ATOMS: atom_id res chain seq x y z
N MET A 1 2.08 45.72 -33.48
CA MET A 1 1.69 44.33 -33.28
C MET A 1 2.83 43.45 -32.75
N ARG A 2 3.48 43.91 -31.70
CA ARG A 2 4.63 43.19 -31.12
C ARG A 2 4.39 42.68 -29.69
N THR A 3 3.16 42.58 -29.24
CA THR A 3 2.82 42.35 -27.84
C THR A 3 2.44 40.91 -27.51
N SER A 4 2.29 40.05 -28.49
CA SER A 4 1.73 38.71 -28.25
C SER A 4 2.73 37.67 -27.76
N SER A 5 4.03 37.80 -28.04
CA SER A 5 4.99 36.75 -27.72
C SER A 5 5.38 36.69 -26.24
N LYS A 6 5.44 37.83 -25.56
CA LYS A 6 5.77 37.84 -24.11
C LYS A 6 4.61 37.38 -23.23
N SER A 7 3.40 37.76 -23.59
CA SER A 7 2.19 37.37 -22.90
C SER A 7 1.91 35.88 -23.06
N LEU A 8 2.19 35.33 -24.25
CA LEU A 8 2.02 33.88 -24.53
C LEU A 8 3.00 33.01 -23.73
N ARG A 9 4.26 33.46 -23.59
CA ARG A 9 5.26 32.74 -22.79
C ARG A 9 4.91 32.68 -21.32
N LEU A 10 4.39 33.73 -20.75
CA LEU A 10 3.93 33.82 -19.37
C LEU A 10 2.73 32.92 -19.13
N ALA A 11 1.77 32.85 -20.06
CA ALA A 11 0.59 32.00 -19.97
C ALA A 11 0.96 30.50 -20.03
N VAL A 12 1.90 30.11 -20.89
CA VAL A 12 2.39 28.73 -21.02
C VAL A 12 3.14 28.31 -19.75
N PHE A 13 3.94 29.16 -19.16
CA PHE A 13 4.66 28.88 -17.93
C PHE A 13 3.71 28.73 -16.73
N GLY A 14 2.68 29.58 -16.61
CA GLY A 14 1.66 29.48 -15.58
C GLY A 14 0.83 28.18 -15.68
N LEU A 15 0.49 27.76 -16.90
CA LEU A 15 -0.24 26.52 -17.15
C LEU A 15 0.58 25.28 -16.76
N PHE A 16 1.87 25.25 -17.07
CA PHE A 16 2.77 24.19 -16.70
C PHE A 16 2.91 24.07 -15.18
N PHE A 17 3.04 25.16 -14.46
CA PHE A 17 3.10 25.19 -13.00
C PHE A 17 1.81 24.68 -12.34
N ALA A 18 0.64 25.03 -12.87
CA ALA A 18 -0.66 24.55 -12.39
C ALA A 18 -0.82 23.05 -12.56
N LEU A 19 -0.32 22.46 -13.66
CA LEU A 19 -0.35 21.01 -13.91
C LEU A 19 0.54 20.23 -12.93
N THR A 20 1.71 20.76 -12.56
CA THR A 20 2.60 20.11 -11.59
C THR A 20 2.09 20.23 -10.16
N ALA A 21 1.38 21.28 -9.79
CA ALA A 21 0.80 21.47 -8.46
C ALA A 21 -0.39 20.56 -8.18
N GLY A 22 -1.02 19.97 -9.21
CA GLY A 22 -2.19 19.09 -9.07
C GLY A 22 -1.89 17.59 -8.98
N VAL A 23 -0.61 17.18 -8.97
CA VAL A 23 -0.25 15.74 -8.87
C VAL A 23 -0.29 15.32 -7.40
N ALA A 24 -1.36 14.62 -7.01
CA ALA A 24 -1.46 13.97 -5.71
C ALA A 24 -0.55 12.74 -5.67
N GLN A 25 0.16 12.53 -4.57
CA GLN A 25 0.87 11.28 -4.32
C GLN A 25 -0.14 10.17 -4.06
N ALA A 26 0.11 8.97 -4.63
CA ALA A 26 -0.67 7.78 -4.32
C ALA A 26 -0.50 7.39 -2.85
N ASP A 27 -1.58 6.96 -2.20
CA ASP A 27 -1.52 6.42 -0.86
C ASP A 27 -0.69 5.14 -0.81
N LEU A 28 0.01 4.93 0.30
CA LEU A 28 0.67 3.66 0.59
C LEU A 28 -0.40 2.62 0.91
N ARG A 29 -0.40 1.51 0.18
CA ARG A 29 -1.33 0.40 0.38
C ARG A 29 -0.73 -0.61 1.34
N VAL A 30 -1.34 -0.73 2.51
CA VAL A 30 -0.88 -1.62 3.58
C VAL A 30 -1.78 -2.85 3.65
N PHE A 31 -1.18 -4.02 3.59
CA PHE A 31 -1.82 -5.31 3.85
C PHE A 31 -1.42 -5.74 5.27
N ALA A 32 -2.34 -5.64 6.22
CA ALA A 32 -2.13 -6.07 7.59
C ALA A 32 -2.71 -7.47 7.79
N THR A 33 -1.94 -8.36 8.39
CA THR A 33 -2.41 -9.74 8.61
C THR A 33 -3.49 -9.81 9.68
N VAL A 34 -3.40 -8.97 10.69
CA VAL A 34 -4.41 -8.86 11.75
C VAL A 34 -4.83 -7.41 11.97
N PRO A 35 -6.05 -7.17 12.52
CA PRO A 35 -6.59 -5.82 12.66
C PRO A 35 -5.75 -4.88 13.51
N GLU A 36 -5.01 -5.40 14.48
CA GLU A 36 -4.16 -4.62 15.38
C GLU A 36 -3.08 -3.86 14.61
N TRP A 37 -2.42 -4.53 13.68
CA TRP A 37 -1.43 -3.88 12.82
C TRP A 37 -2.06 -2.91 11.84
N GLY A 38 -3.27 -3.22 11.37
CA GLY A 38 -4.04 -2.31 10.55
C GLY A 38 -4.39 -1.02 11.27
N ALA A 39 -4.81 -1.11 12.53
CA ALA A 39 -5.10 0.04 13.37
C ALA A 39 -3.85 0.89 13.61
N LEU A 40 -2.73 0.25 13.90
CA LEU A 40 -1.45 0.95 14.10
C LEU A 40 -0.99 1.65 12.82
N ALA A 41 -1.12 0.99 11.67
CA ALA A 41 -0.77 1.59 10.38
C ALA A 41 -1.61 2.84 10.09
N ARG A 42 -2.90 2.82 10.41
CA ARG A 42 -3.78 4.01 10.27
C ARG A 42 -3.38 5.12 11.21
N GLU A 43 -3.04 4.79 12.45
CA GLU A 43 -2.61 5.76 13.45
C GLU A 43 -1.34 6.49 13.02
N ILE A 44 -0.36 5.75 12.51
CA ILE A 44 0.92 6.31 12.07
C ILE A 44 0.80 7.02 10.72
N GLY A 45 0.10 6.39 9.76
CA GLY A 45 0.05 6.86 8.37
C GLY A 45 -1.02 7.91 8.09
N GLY A 46 -2.10 7.93 8.90
CA GLY A 46 -3.20 8.87 8.72
C GLY A 46 -3.85 8.76 7.35
N ASP A 47 -3.99 9.88 6.67
CA ASP A 47 -4.57 9.98 5.33
C ASP A 47 -3.64 9.53 4.19
N LYS A 48 -2.39 9.17 4.52
CA LYS A 48 -1.38 8.74 3.53
C LYS A 48 -1.34 7.24 3.32
N VAL A 49 -2.16 6.48 4.03
CA VAL A 49 -2.24 5.02 3.90
C VAL A 49 -3.66 4.57 3.63
N THR A 50 -3.76 3.49 2.86
CA THR A 50 -5.00 2.72 2.70
C THR A 50 -4.72 1.34 3.26
N VAL A 51 -5.49 0.90 4.26
CA VAL A 51 -5.24 -0.34 4.98
C VAL A 51 -6.27 -1.40 4.62
N TYR A 52 -5.78 -2.59 4.29
CA TYR A 52 -6.57 -3.79 4.16
C TYR A 52 -6.18 -4.77 5.28
N ASN A 53 -7.15 -5.21 6.07
CA ASN A 53 -6.96 -6.25 7.07
C ASN A 53 -7.30 -7.61 6.46
N ALA A 54 -6.34 -8.52 6.44
CA ALA A 54 -6.53 -9.86 5.89
C ALA A 54 -7.46 -10.71 6.76
N THR A 55 -7.48 -10.42 8.06
CA THR A 55 -8.34 -11.11 9.03
C THR A 55 -9.13 -10.12 9.86
N HIS A 56 -10.17 -10.61 10.52
CA HIS A 56 -10.91 -9.85 11.52
C HIS A 56 -10.79 -10.51 12.91
N ALA A 57 -11.23 -9.79 13.96
CA ALA A 57 -10.99 -10.17 15.34
C ALA A 57 -11.56 -11.55 15.75
N LEU A 58 -12.58 -12.03 15.03
CA LEU A 58 -13.24 -13.31 15.33
C LEU A 58 -12.67 -14.49 14.53
N GLN A 59 -11.67 -14.26 13.70
CA GLN A 59 -10.98 -15.33 12.95
C GLN A 59 -9.72 -15.78 13.68
N ASP A 60 -9.39 -17.06 13.53
CA ASP A 60 -8.11 -17.58 13.97
C ASP A 60 -7.03 -17.22 12.92
N PRO A 61 -6.06 -16.36 13.25
CA PRO A 61 -5.04 -15.94 12.29
C PRO A 61 -4.04 -17.04 11.92
N HIS A 62 -4.04 -18.18 12.59
CA HIS A 62 -3.26 -19.35 12.18
C HIS A 62 -3.91 -20.09 11.00
N ARG A 63 -5.21 -19.97 10.81
CA ARG A 63 -6.02 -20.80 9.92
C ARG A 63 -6.83 -19.95 8.97
N ILE A 64 -6.15 -19.36 8.02
CA ILE A 64 -6.76 -18.51 6.98
C ILE A 64 -6.62 -19.22 5.64
N GLU A 65 -7.69 -19.21 4.87
CA GLU A 65 -7.68 -19.69 3.50
C GLU A 65 -7.11 -18.64 2.57
N ALA A 66 -6.18 -19.03 1.70
CA ALA A 66 -5.60 -18.14 0.69
C ALA A 66 -6.58 -17.90 -0.46
N LYS A 67 -7.63 -17.14 -0.19
CA LYS A 67 -8.69 -16.80 -1.16
C LYS A 67 -8.18 -15.89 -2.27
N PRO A 68 -8.80 -15.91 -3.46
CA PRO A 68 -8.46 -14.98 -4.55
C PRO A 68 -8.49 -13.50 -4.14
N SER A 69 -9.40 -13.11 -3.23
CA SER A 69 -9.48 -11.74 -2.70
C SER A 69 -8.23 -11.35 -1.91
N LEU A 70 -7.67 -12.26 -1.11
CA LEU A 70 -6.40 -12.04 -0.40
C LEU A 70 -5.24 -11.88 -1.38
N LEU A 71 -5.17 -12.73 -2.39
CA LEU A 71 -4.14 -12.65 -3.43
C LEU A 71 -4.20 -11.34 -4.19
N ALA A 72 -5.41 -10.88 -4.53
CA ALA A 72 -5.62 -9.61 -5.22
C ALA A 72 -5.17 -8.40 -4.38
N GLN A 73 -5.44 -8.41 -3.08
CA GLN A 73 -5.00 -7.36 -2.17
C GLN A 73 -3.48 -7.38 -1.97
N ALA A 74 -2.90 -8.54 -1.78
CA ALA A 74 -1.44 -8.70 -1.66
C ALA A 74 -0.71 -8.25 -2.93
N ARG A 75 -1.26 -8.53 -4.10
CA ARG A 75 -0.69 -8.08 -5.38
C ARG A 75 -0.56 -6.57 -5.48
N ARG A 76 -1.49 -5.83 -4.88
CA ARG A 76 -1.52 -4.36 -4.92
C ARG A 76 -0.83 -3.71 -3.73
N ALA A 77 -0.41 -4.49 -2.73
CA ALA A 77 0.17 -3.95 -1.52
C ALA A 77 1.57 -3.37 -1.77
N ASP A 78 1.84 -2.27 -1.11
CA ASP A 78 3.16 -1.67 -1.04
C ASP A 78 3.91 -2.14 0.21
N LEU A 79 3.17 -2.48 1.27
CA LEU A 79 3.69 -2.93 2.54
C LEU A 79 2.80 -4.03 3.12
N VAL A 80 3.41 -5.12 3.53
CA VAL A 80 2.79 -6.15 4.36
C VAL A 80 3.29 -6.01 5.78
N VAL A 81 2.36 -5.94 6.74
CA VAL A 81 2.67 -5.95 8.17
C VAL A 81 2.13 -7.25 8.75
N ALA A 82 3.02 -8.12 9.14
CA ALA A 82 2.71 -9.42 9.73
C ALA A 82 3.15 -9.47 11.19
N THR A 83 2.52 -10.31 11.97
CA THR A 83 2.96 -10.56 13.33
C THR A 83 4.29 -11.30 13.34
N GLY A 84 4.43 -12.33 12.54
CA GLY A 84 5.58 -13.22 12.61
C GLY A 84 5.42 -14.24 13.74
N ALA A 85 6.54 -14.74 14.26
CA ALA A 85 6.55 -15.74 15.33
C ALA A 85 5.63 -16.93 15.06
N GLU A 86 5.58 -17.38 13.80
CA GLU A 86 4.80 -18.52 13.31
C GLU A 86 3.28 -18.31 13.26
N LEU A 87 2.76 -17.14 13.60
CA LEU A 87 1.32 -16.88 13.63
C LEU A 87 0.68 -17.11 12.25
N GLU A 88 1.29 -16.57 11.19
CA GLU A 88 0.74 -16.61 9.83
C GLU A 88 1.41 -17.70 8.95
N VAL A 89 2.22 -18.58 9.53
CA VAL A 89 3.02 -19.55 8.76
C VAL A 89 2.17 -20.48 7.90
N GLY A 90 0.94 -20.76 8.31
CA GLY A 90 0.04 -21.66 7.61
C GLY A 90 -0.57 -21.11 6.31
N TRP A 91 -0.49 -19.79 6.05
CA TRP A 91 -1.16 -19.21 4.90
C TRP A 91 -0.41 -18.03 4.24
N LEU A 92 0.25 -17.17 5.02
CA LEU A 92 0.88 -15.96 4.48
C LEU A 92 1.98 -16.25 3.46
N PRO A 93 2.88 -17.25 3.67
CA PRO A 93 3.88 -17.58 2.65
C PRO A 93 3.27 -17.94 1.30
N LEU A 94 2.14 -18.64 1.29
CA LEU A 94 1.40 -18.97 0.09
C LEU A 94 0.83 -17.72 -0.59
N VAL A 95 0.23 -16.83 0.18
CA VAL A 95 -0.32 -15.56 -0.32
C VAL A 95 0.78 -14.69 -0.92
N LEU A 96 1.91 -14.55 -0.25
CA LEU A 96 3.06 -13.77 -0.76
C LEU A 96 3.57 -14.34 -2.08
N ARG A 97 3.78 -15.65 -2.14
CA ARG A 97 4.27 -16.32 -3.35
C ARG A 97 3.28 -16.15 -4.51
N ASP A 98 2.01 -16.46 -4.29
CA ASP A 98 0.99 -16.50 -5.33
C ASP A 98 0.47 -15.10 -5.71
N SER A 99 0.76 -14.08 -4.90
CA SER A 99 0.45 -12.69 -5.24
C SER A 99 1.19 -12.19 -6.48
N GLY A 100 2.38 -12.73 -6.74
CA GLY A 100 3.25 -12.26 -7.83
C GLY A 100 3.85 -10.87 -7.58
N ASN A 101 3.77 -10.35 -6.36
CA ASN A 101 4.29 -9.05 -6.00
C ASN A 101 5.69 -9.18 -5.41
N ALA A 102 6.70 -8.83 -6.21
CA ALA A 102 8.10 -8.96 -5.81
C ALA A 102 8.49 -8.01 -4.65
N GLY A 103 7.79 -6.89 -4.50
CA GLY A 103 8.13 -5.86 -3.52
C GLY A 103 7.78 -6.22 -2.07
N ILE A 104 6.89 -7.19 -1.87
CA ILE A 104 6.40 -7.59 -0.53
C ILE A 104 6.96 -8.93 -0.06
N GLN A 105 7.92 -9.51 -0.76
CA GLN A 105 8.52 -10.77 -0.35
C GLN A 105 9.37 -10.60 0.90
N SER A 106 9.51 -11.68 1.67
CA SER A 106 10.35 -11.69 2.87
C SER A 106 11.76 -11.18 2.56
N GLY A 107 12.30 -10.33 3.41
CA GLY A 107 13.59 -9.68 3.22
C GLY A 107 13.55 -8.41 2.36
N LYS A 108 12.41 -8.04 1.80
CA LYS A 108 12.23 -6.79 1.05
C LYS A 108 11.72 -5.66 1.96
N PRO A 109 11.96 -4.38 1.59
CA PRO A 109 11.43 -3.25 2.36
C PRO A 109 9.91 -3.22 2.51
N GLY A 110 9.19 -3.84 1.58
CA GLY A 110 7.72 -3.95 1.62
C GLY A 110 7.20 -5.09 2.50
N TYR A 111 8.05 -5.77 3.26
CA TYR A 111 7.64 -6.81 4.19
C TYR A 111 8.19 -6.54 5.59
N PHE A 112 7.30 -6.44 6.58
CA PHE A 112 7.66 -6.15 7.97
C PHE A 112 7.00 -7.15 8.91
N GLU A 113 7.80 -7.80 9.75
CA GLU A 113 7.34 -8.64 10.86
C GLU A 113 7.50 -7.86 12.17
N ALA A 114 6.42 -7.81 12.95
CA ALA A 114 6.38 -7.01 14.17
C ALA A 114 6.91 -7.73 15.41
N ALA A 115 6.94 -9.08 15.39
CA ALA A 115 7.45 -9.89 16.50
C ALA A 115 8.88 -10.37 16.30
#